data_c75ce6b34e71cd68121806edb1305930
#
_entry.id   c75ce6b34e71cd68121806edb1305930
#
_cell.length_a   1.000
_cell.length_b   1.000
_cell.length_c   1.000
_cell.angle_alpha   90.00
_cell.angle_beta   90.00
_cell.angle_gamma   90.00
#
_symmetry.space_group_name_H-M   'P 1'
#
loop_
_entity.id
_entity.type
_entity.pdbx_description
1 polymer ?
#
loop_
_entity_poly.entity_id
_entity_poly.type
_entity_poly.pdbx_seq_one_letter_code
_entity_poly.pdbx_strand_id
1 'polypeptide(L)'
;VVLIIYFVNLEKQRDKDKLDIKKACEEFISFTDKYAVLPEELQTLQNEIPEEKVEDYIIQMKKDLTNFMIDNSEAINIQQKSLEYNLKSGYDVLQVRTKLSRKIQKISSYQFENNQVTVMLEDNIEEIVKTSDGNKEYTKSNEVSVNEDEIILKKVDGNWKVVYANLQFADNPNYSNGVREKVMY
;
A
#
# COMPACT_ATOMS: atom_id res chain seq x y z
N VAL A 1 -0.98 20.20 40.60
CA VAL A 1 -1.08 21.10 39.42
C VAL A 1 -0.07 20.70 38.34
N VAL A 2 1.21 20.52 38.67
CA VAL A 2 2.28 20.18 37.71
C VAL A 2 2.00 18.85 36.98
N LEU A 3 1.57 17.81 37.72
CA LEU A 3 1.21 16.51 37.13
C LEU A 3 0.05 16.59 36.16
N ILE A 4 -0.98 17.37 36.43
CA ILE A 4 -2.14 17.55 35.55
C ILE A 4 -1.73 18.23 34.22
N ILE A 5 -0.90 19.27 34.32
CA ILE A 5 -0.37 19.97 33.13
C ILE A 5 0.49 19.02 32.28
N TYR A 6 1.29 18.18 32.90
CA TYR A 6 2.10 17.18 32.22
C TYR A 6 1.22 16.16 31.44
N PHE A 7 0.19 15.61 32.09
CA PHE A 7 -0.73 14.66 31.43
C PHE A 7 -1.50 15.31 30.26
N VAL A 8 -2.00 16.53 30.42
CA VAL A 8 -2.70 17.26 29.36
C VAL A 8 -1.77 17.52 28.16
N ASN A 9 -0.50 17.84 28.41
CA ASN A 9 0.47 18.04 27.35
C ASN A 9 0.82 16.73 26.62
N LEU A 10 0.92 15.62 27.36
CA LEU A 10 1.12 14.28 26.76
C LEU A 10 -0.06 13.86 25.88
N GLU A 11 -1.30 14.09 26.31
CA GLU A 11 -2.49 13.78 25.50
C GLU A 11 -2.51 14.62 24.22
N LYS A 12 -2.28 15.93 24.32
CA LYS A 12 -2.19 16.80 23.13
C LYS A 12 -1.10 16.37 22.16
N GLN A 13 0.06 15.95 22.69
CA GLN A 13 1.15 15.46 21.84
C GLN A 13 0.76 14.15 21.16
N ARG A 14 0.11 13.22 21.87
CA ARG A 14 -0.39 11.95 21.29
C ARG A 14 -1.43 12.19 20.22
N ASP A 15 -2.34 13.14 20.40
CA ASP A 15 -3.35 13.44 19.38
C ASP A 15 -2.71 14.05 18.13
N LYS A 16 -1.73 14.92 18.28
CA LYS A 16 -0.93 15.38 17.14
C LYS A 16 -0.18 14.25 16.47
N ASP A 17 0.49 13.39 17.25
CA ASP A 17 1.22 12.24 16.71
C ASP A 17 0.28 11.30 15.93
N LYS A 18 -0.95 11.06 16.37
CA LYS A 18 -1.93 10.25 15.63
C LYS A 18 -2.28 10.83 14.26
N LEU A 19 -2.41 12.17 14.17
CA LEU A 19 -2.66 12.84 12.88
C LEU A 19 -1.46 12.69 11.93
N ASP A 20 -0.25 12.92 12.44
CA ASP A 20 0.98 12.79 11.66
C ASP A 20 1.21 11.33 11.24
N ILE A 21 0.92 10.36 12.13
CA ILE A 21 0.98 8.92 11.84
C ILE A 21 -0.03 8.54 10.75
N LYS A 22 -1.29 8.98 10.89
CA LYS A 22 -2.32 8.71 9.87
C LYS A 22 -1.88 9.22 8.50
N LYS A 23 -1.37 10.45 8.43
CA LYS A 23 -0.85 11.02 7.20
C LYS A 23 0.30 10.21 6.62
N ALA A 24 1.25 9.76 7.44
CA ALA A 24 2.36 8.93 6.99
C ALA A 24 1.87 7.56 6.45
N CYS A 25 0.84 6.95 7.07
CA CYS A 25 0.20 5.75 6.55
C CYS A 25 -0.46 6.00 5.19
N GLU A 26 -1.25 7.08 5.05
CA GLU A 26 -1.93 7.43 3.80
C GLU A 26 -0.94 7.71 2.66
N GLU A 27 0.14 8.42 2.93
CA GLU A 27 1.21 8.70 1.96
C GLU A 27 1.93 7.41 1.53
N PHE A 28 2.24 6.52 2.47
CA PHE A 28 2.86 5.24 2.18
C PHE A 28 1.94 4.32 1.37
N ILE A 29 0.67 4.22 1.73
CA ILE A 29 -0.34 3.44 1.00
C ILE A 29 -0.48 3.98 -0.44
N SER A 30 -0.60 5.29 -0.60
CA SER A 30 -0.68 5.92 -1.93
C SER A 30 0.56 5.61 -2.78
N PHE A 31 1.74 5.57 -2.16
CA PHE A 31 2.97 5.15 -2.81
C PHE A 31 2.90 3.68 -3.23
N THR A 32 2.47 2.77 -2.36
CA THR A 32 2.38 1.33 -2.69
C THR A 32 1.36 1.06 -3.79
N ASP A 33 0.22 1.74 -3.77
CA ASP A 33 -0.83 1.61 -4.79
C ASP A 33 -0.34 2.10 -6.16
N LYS A 34 0.38 3.22 -6.20
CA LYS A 34 1.01 3.72 -7.44
C LYS A 34 1.91 2.68 -8.08
N TYR A 35 2.76 2.04 -7.27
CA TYR A 35 3.75 1.07 -7.78
C TYR A 35 3.20 -0.36 -7.90
N ALA A 36 1.96 -0.60 -7.54
CA ALA A 36 1.25 -1.85 -7.83
C ALA A 36 0.71 -1.92 -9.26
N VAL A 37 0.76 -0.82 -10.00
CA VAL A 37 0.22 -0.66 -11.36
C VAL A 37 1.36 -0.23 -12.30
N LEU A 38 1.42 -0.83 -13.48
CA LEU A 38 2.37 -0.39 -14.51
C LEU A 38 2.04 1.02 -15.02
N PRO A 39 3.03 1.79 -15.48
CA PRO A 39 2.79 3.03 -16.20
C PRO A 39 1.81 2.83 -17.38
N GLU A 40 1.00 3.84 -17.68
CA GLU A 40 -0.08 3.74 -18.67
C GLU A 40 0.41 3.24 -20.03
N GLU A 41 1.58 3.66 -20.46
CA GLU A 41 2.21 3.25 -21.72
C GLU A 41 2.63 1.77 -21.76
N LEU A 42 2.65 1.08 -20.62
CA LEU A 42 2.95 -0.35 -20.50
C LEU A 42 1.70 -1.21 -20.25
N GLN A 43 0.52 -0.59 -20.12
CA GLN A 43 -0.73 -1.29 -19.83
C GLN A 43 -1.38 -1.84 -21.12
N THR A 44 -0.68 -2.73 -21.82
CA THR A 44 -1.16 -3.36 -23.05
C THR A 44 -1.39 -4.85 -22.86
N LEU A 45 -2.48 -5.40 -23.44
CA LEU A 45 -2.84 -6.82 -23.32
C LEU A 45 -2.21 -7.71 -24.40
N GLN A 46 -1.91 -7.15 -25.58
CA GLN A 46 -1.53 -7.93 -26.75
C GLN A 46 -0.03 -7.92 -27.08
N ASN A 47 0.71 -7.03 -26.47
CA ASN A 47 2.15 -6.91 -26.66
C ASN A 47 2.86 -7.40 -25.41
N GLU A 48 3.93 -8.18 -25.59
CA GLU A 48 4.86 -8.44 -24.52
C GLU A 48 5.34 -7.11 -23.96
N ILE A 49 5.12 -6.91 -22.68
CA ILE A 49 5.63 -5.72 -21.97
C ILE A 49 7.15 -5.84 -21.95
N PRO A 50 7.92 -4.87 -22.48
CA PRO A 50 9.37 -4.96 -22.50
C PRO A 50 9.93 -5.10 -21.09
N GLU A 51 10.62 -6.20 -20.82
CA GLU A 51 11.17 -6.50 -19.49
C GLU A 51 12.08 -5.38 -18.98
N GLU A 52 12.92 -4.81 -19.85
CA GLU A 52 13.79 -3.68 -19.53
C GLU A 52 13.01 -2.48 -18.95
N LYS A 53 11.86 -2.14 -19.52
CA LYS A 53 11.03 -1.03 -19.02
C LYS A 53 10.39 -1.33 -17.67
N VAL A 54 10.01 -2.58 -17.44
CA VAL A 54 9.51 -3.03 -16.12
C VAL A 54 10.62 -2.97 -15.09
N GLU A 55 11.84 -3.39 -15.45
CA GLU A 55 13.00 -3.30 -14.56
C GLU A 55 13.34 -1.84 -14.21
N ASP A 56 13.34 -0.93 -15.17
CA ASP A 56 13.53 0.50 -14.93
C ASP A 56 12.50 1.06 -13.96
N TYR A 57 11.24 0.66 -14.11
CA TYR A 57 10.17 1.06 -13.21
C TYR A 57 10.37 0.49 -11.78
N ILE A 58 10.80 -0.77 -11.66
CA ILE A 58 11.14 -1.41 -10.38
C ILE A 58 12.33 -0.70 -9.72
N ILE A 59 13.36 -0.32 -10.49
CA ILE A 59 14.50 0.44 -9.98
C ILE A 59 14.04 1.78 -9.41
N GLN A 60 13.16 2.49 -10.12
CA GLN A 60 12.61 3.77 -9.64
C GLN A 60 11.75 3.58 -8.39
N MET A 61 10.91 2.54 -8.34
CA MET A 61 10.14 2.16 -7.16
C MET A 61 11.04 1.95 -5.93
N LYS A 62 12.12 1.17 -6.11
CA LYS A 62 13.09 0.87 -5.04
C LYS A 62 13.77 2.14 -4.51
N LYS A 63 14.10 3.06 -5.40
CA LYS A 63 14.67 4.36 -5.05
C LYS A 63 13.66 5.23 -4.29
N ASP A 64 12.42 5.32 -4.78
CA ASP A 64 11.40 6.16 -4.16
C ASP A 64 10.97 5.63 -2.78
N LEU A 65 11.00 4.30 -2.57
CA LEU A 65 10.67 3.67 -1.29
C LEU A 65 11.54 4.20 -0.14
N THR A 66 12.80 4.52 -0.39
CA THR A 66 13.71 5.04 0.65
C THR A 66 13.24 6.37 1.26
N ASN A 67 12.35 7.11 0.57
CA ASN A 67 11.78 8.34 1.11
C ASN A 67 10.77 8.08 2.24
N PHE A 68 10.16 6.90 2.28
CA PHE A 68 9.10 6.52 3.21
C PHE A 68 9.59 5.67 4.39
N MET A 69 10.65 4.90 4.19
CA MET A 69 11.15 3.96 5.17
C MET A 69 12.30 4.53 6.01
N ILE A 70 12.53 3.91 7.16
CA ILE A 70 13.76 4.14 7.93
C ILE A 70 14.96 3.61 7.15
N ASP A 71 16.14 4.15 7.42
CA ASP A 71 17.41 3.62 6.88
C ASP A 71 17.78 2.29 7.56
N ASN A 72 17.14 1.22 7.09
CA ASN A 72 17.35 -0.15 7.52
C ASN A 72 17.30 -1.05 6.29
N SER A 73 18.45 -1.55 5.86
CA SER A 73 18.59 -2.32 4.63
C SER A 73 17.74 -3.61 4.61
N GLU A 74 17.56 -4.29 5.74
CA GLU A 74 16.75 -5.51 5.81
C GLU A 74 15.26 -5.19 5.62
N ALA A 75 14.72 -4.20 6.35
CA ALA A 75 13.33 -3.77 6.23
C ALA A 75 13.01 -3.26 4.82
N ILE A 76 13.91 -2.45 4.24
CA ILE A 76 13.78 -1.96 2.87
C ILE A 76 13.77 -3.12 1.88
N ASN A 77 14.67 -4.09 2.00
CA ASN A 77 14.74 -5.24 1.10
C ASN A 77 13.48 -6.11 1.16
N ILE A 78 12.91 -6.33 2.35
CA ILE A 78 11.64 -7.06 2.51
C ILE A 78 10.52 -6.32 1.77
N GLN A 79 10.41 -5.02 2.00
CA GLN A 79 9.35 -4.21 1.39
C GLN A 79 9.51 -4.09 -0.13
N GLN A 80 10.74 -3.97 -0.63
CA GLN A 80 11.03 -3.96 -2.06
C GLN A 80 10.55 -5.24 -2.75
N LYS A 81 10.82 -6.41 -2.15
CA LYS A 81 10.36 -7.71 -2.68
C LYS A 81 8.84 -7.83 -2.68
N SER A 82 8.19 -7.34 -1.62
CA SER A 82 6.72 -7.34 -1.52
C SER A 82 6.08 -6.48 -2.61
N LEU A 83 6.60 -5.28 -2.82
CA LEU A 83 6.10 -4.37 -3.87
C LEU A 83 6.36 -4.92 -5.28
N GLU A 84 7.54 -5.47 -5.52
CA GLU A 84 7.88 -6.10 -6.81
C GLU A 84 6.96 -7.28 -7.11
N TYR A 85 6.69 -8.13 -6.11
CA TYR A 85 5.74 -9.23 -6.25
C TYR A 85 4.33 -8.72 -6.58
N ASN A 86 3.84 -7.70 -5.86
CA ASN A 86 2.53 -7.14 -6.10
C ASN A 86 2.41 -6.50 -7.49
N LEU A 87 3.44 -5.81 -7.97
CA LEU A 87 3.47 -5.27 -9.33
C LEU A 87 3.38 -6.42 -10.35
N LYS A 88 4.24 -7.44 -10.21
CA LYS A 88 4.32 -8.57 -11.15
C LYS A 88 3.07 -9.43 -11.16
N SER A 89 2.34 -9.53 -10.05
CA SER A 89 1.06 -10.24 -9.99
C SER A 89 -0.07 -9.49 -10.70
N GLY A 90 0.09 -8.21 -10.94
CA GLY A 90 -0.91 -7.35 -11.57
C GLY A 90 -0.96 -7.41 -13.09
N TYR A 91 -0.07 -8.17 -13.75
CA TYR A 91 -0.09 -8.26 -15.23
C TYR A 91 0.40 -9.63 -15.73
N ASP A 92 -0.17 -10.07 -16.83
CA ASP A 92 0.27 -11.20 -17.66
C ASP A 92 -0.18 -11.00 -19.12
N VAL A 93 -0.08 -12.05 -19.94
CA VAL A 93 -0.46 -12.01 -21.37
C VAL A 93 -1.95 -11.71 -21.59
N LEU A 94 -2.81 -12.05 -20.60
CA LEU A 94 -4.26 -11.96 -20.71
C LEU A 94 -4.86 -10.86 -19.84
N GLN A 95 -4.07 -10.27 -18.93
CA GLN A 95 -4.58 -9.26 -18.00
C GLN A 95 -3.52 -8.22 -17.65
N VAL A 96 -3.99 -7.02 -17.34
CA VAL A 96 -3.18 -5.95 -16.75
C VAL A 96 -4.01 -5.15 -15.77
N ARG A 97 -3.48 -4.99 -14.55
CA ARG A 97 -4.04 -4.09 -13.54
C ARG A 97 -3.81 -2.65 -14.02
N THR A 98 -4.91 -1.91 -14.19
CA THR A 98 -4.89 -0.52 -14.66
C THR A 98 -5.12 0.48 -13.52
N LYS A 99 -5.65 0.01 -12.39
CA LYS A 99 -5.82 0.81 -11.18
C LYS A 99 -5.72 -0.08 -9.95
N LEU A 100 -5.07 0.41 -8.94
CA LEU A 100 -5.20 -0.03 -7.56
C LEU A 100 -5.37 1.22 -6.68
N SER A 101 -6.34 1.20 -5.79
CA SER A 101 -6.59 2.30 -4.88
C SER A 101 -7.06 1.77 -3.54
N ARG A 102 -6.30 2.05 -2.52
CA ARG A 102 -6.62 1.69 -1.14
C ARG A 102 -7.08 2.92 -0.38
N LYS A 103 -8.17 2.79 0.35
CA LYS A 103 -8.71 3.84 1.18
C LYS A 103 -8.86 3.35 2.61
N ILE A 104 -8.14 3.98 3.53
CA ILE A 104 -8.29 3.75 4.96
C ILE A 104 -9.71 4.14 5.37
N GLN A 105 -10.48 3.16 5.84
CA GLN A 105 -11.81 3.37 6.39
C GLN A 105 -11.71 3.75 7.86
N LYS A 106 -10.82 3.06 8.59
CA LYS A 106 -10.63 3.24 10.01
C LYS A 106 -9.23 2.80 10.43
N ILE A 107 -8.69 3.48 11.42
CA ILE A 107 -7.55 2.98 12.20
C ILE A 107 -8.14 2.32 13.44
N SER A 108 -8.01 1.00 13.52
CA SER A 108 -8.60 0.20 14.58
C SER A 108 -7.79 0.26 15.87
N SER A 109 -6.46 0.41 15.76
CA SER A 109 -5.61 0.59 16.94
C SER A 109 -4.30 1.32 16.67
N TYR A 110 -3.78 1.96 17.72
CA TYR A 110 -2.43 2.50 17.81
C TYR A 110 -1.75 1.89 19.05
N GLN A 111 -0.69 1.11 18.84
CA GLN A 111 0.10 0.54 19.92
C GLN A 111 1.46 1.24 19.97
N PHE A 112 1.60 2.17 20.92
CA PHE A 112 2.85 2.93 21.10
C PHE A 112 3.83 2.15 21.97
N GLU A 113 5.06 1.99 21.49
CA GLU A 113 6.15 1.41 22.23
C GLU A 113 7.43 2.24 21.99
N ASN A 114 7.91 2.92 23.03
CA ASN A 114 9.02 3.88 22.93
C ASN A 114 8.74 4.98 21.88
N ASN A 115 9.58 5.07 20.82
CA ASN A 115 9.40 6.00 19.70
C ASN A 115 8.84 5.32 18.44
N GLN A 116 8.23 4.16 18.61
CA GLN A 116 7.61 3.36 17.55
C GLN A 116 6.11 3.24 17.80
N VAL A 117 5.35 3.06 16.74
CA VAL A 117 3.92 2.77 16.79
C VAL A 117 3.59 1.67 15.80
N THR A 118 2.79 0.70 16.26
CA THR A 118 2.11 -0.26 15.39
C THR A 118 0.69 0.22 15.17
N VAL A 119 0.31 0.34 13.91
CA VAL A 119 -1.01 0.81 13.46
C VAL A 119 -1.72 -0.33 12.76
N MET A 120 -2.93 -0.64 13.22
CA MET A 120 -3.83 -1.59 12.55
C MET A 120 -4.88 -0.82 11.77
N LEU A 121 -5.11 -1.20 10.51
CA LEU A 121 -5.97 -0.51 9.56
C LEU A 121 -7.11 -1.41 9.08
N GLU A 122 -8.26 -0.79 8.85
CA GLU A 122 -9.37 -1.35 8.08
C GLU A 122 -9.48 -0.55 6.78
N ASP A 123 -9.33 -1.22 5.64
CA ASP A 123 -9.24 -0.57 4.34
C ASP A 123 -10.28 -1.09 3.36
N ASN A 124 -10.63 -0.26 2.38
CA ASN A 124 -11.27 -0.70 1.14
C ASN A 124 -10.28 -0.60 -0.01
N ILE A 125 -10.12 -1.68 -0.74
CA ILE A 125 -9.29 -1.76 -1.94
C ILE A 125 -10.22 -1.79 -3.16
N GLU A 126 -10.01 -0.88 -4.09
CA GLU A 126 -10.60 -0.91 -5.43
C GLU A 126 -9.50 -1.30 -6.42
N GLU A 127 -9.73 -2.35 -7.18
CA GLU A 127 -8.85 -2.79 -8.25
C GLU A 127 -9.59 -2.78 -9.58
N ILE A 128 -8.94 -2.26 -10.63
CA ILE A 128 -9.45 -2.34 -12.00
C ILE A 128 -8.43 -3.10 -12.84
N VAL A 129 -8.90 -4.18 -13.48
CA VAL A 129 -8.11 -5.05 -14.34
C VAL A 129 -8.71 -5.06 -15.73
N LYS A 130 -7.88 -4.75 -16.74
CA LYS A 130 -8.20 -5.00 -18.13
C LYS A 130 -7.80 -6.44 -18.46
N THR A 131 -8.68 -7.21 -19.08
CA THR A 131 -8.45 -8.62 -19.39
C THR A 131 -8.94 -8.97 -20.79
N SER A 132 -8.46 -10.07 -21.35
CA SER A 132 -8.88 -10.60 -22.64
C SER A 132 -9.17 -12.09 -22.54
N ASP A 133 -10.20 -12.54 -23.23
CA ASP A 133 -10.48 -13.98 -23.44
C ASP A 133 -9.93 -14.51 -24.78
N GLY A 134 -9.12 -13.70 -25.47
CA GLY A 134 -8.57 -13.97 -26.78
C GLY A 134 -9.46 -13.48 -27.96
N ASN A 135 -10.73 -13.13 -27.67
CA ASN A 135 -11.67 -12.60 -28.68
C ASN A 135 -12.09 -11.17 -28.38
N LYS A 136 -12.23 -10.83 -27.12
CA LYS A 136 -12.67 -9.51 -26.66
C LYS A 136 -11.87 -9.07 -25.45
N GLU A 137 -11.66 -7.77 -25.38
CA GLU A 137 -11.16 -7.10 -24.17
C GLU A 137 -12.33 -6.62 -23.32
N TYR A 138 -12.21 -6.75 -22.01
CA TYR A 138 -13.19 -6.25 -21.06
C TYR A 138 -12.49 -5.80 -19.77
N THR A 139 -13.15 -4.97 -19.00
CA THR A 139 -12.64 -4.44 -17.76
C THR A 139 -13.41 -5.05 -16.59
N LYS A 140 -12.68 -5.54 -15.59
CA LYS A 140 -13.23 -5.99 -14.31
C LYS A 140 -12.89 -4.96 -13.24
N SER A 141 -13.84 -4.71 -12.34
CA SER A 141 -13.62 -3.93 -11.13
C SER A 141 -13.92 -4.80 -9.92
N ASN A 142 -12.95 -4.91 -9.04
CA ASN A 142 -13.04 -5.64 -7.78
C ASN A 142 -13.01 -4.65 -6.62
N GLU A 143 -13.88 -4.84 -5.63
CA GLU A 143 -13.83 -4.12 -4.36
C GLU A 143 -13.69 -5.13 -3.23
N VAL A 144 -12.69 -4.92 -2.37
CA VAL A 144 -12.38 -5.79 -1.24
C VAL A 144 -12.22 -4.96 0.01
N SER A 145 -12.86 -5.39 1.11
CA SER A 145 -12.62 -4.83 2.43
C SER A 145 -11.59 -5.68 3.16
N VAL A 146 -10.56 -5.04 3.67
CA VAL A 146 -9.47 -5.64 4.44
C VAL A 146 -9.51 -5.10 5.86
N ASN A 147 -9.39 -5.98 6.85
CA ASN A 147 -9.59 -5.62 8.26
C ASN A 147 -8.31 -5.70 9.11
N GLU A 148 -7.18 -6.11 8.54
CA GLU A 148 -5.98 -6.44 9.30
C GLU A 148 -4.69 -5.98 8.60
N ASP A 149 -4.72 -4.83 7.95
CA ASP A 149 -3.48 -4.23 7.47
C ASP A 149 -2.68 -3.65 8.63
N GLU A 150 -1.38 -3.88 8.63
CA GLU A 150 -0.47 -3.45 9.68
C GLU A 150 0.63 -2.56 9.11
N ILE A 151 0.84 -1.41 9.73
CA ILE A 151 2.00 -0.55 9.46
C ILE A 151 2.71 -0.23 10.76
N ILE A 152 4.02 -0.49 10.81
CA ILE A 152 4.89 -0.13 11.92
C ILE A 152 5.70 1.09 11.51
N LEU A 153 5.59 2.16 12.32
CA LEU A 153 6.31 3.40 12.09
C LEU A 153 7.22 3.74 13.27
N LYS A 154 8.29 4.47 12.98
CA LYS A 154 9.21 5.01 13.97
C LYS A 154 9.42 6.49 13.73
N LYS A 155 9.51 7.27 14.81
CA LYS A 155 9.79 8.69 14.73
C LYS A 155 11.29 8.93 14.60
N VAL A 156 11.71 9.56 13.50
CA VAL A 156 13.09 9.89 13.16
C VAL A 156 13.14 11.37 12.80
N ASP A 157 13.95 12.16 13.49
CA ASP A 157 14.10 13.60 13.27
C ASP A 157 12.76 14.37 13.20
N GLY A 158 11.82 13.96 14.06
CA GLY A 158 10.48 14.56 14.14
C GLY A 158 9.46 14.01 13.14
N ASN A 159 9.86 13.20 12.16
CA ASN A 159 9.00 12.62 11.15
C ASN A 159 8.72 11.13 11.40
N TRP A 160 7.51 10.68 11.07
CA TRP A 160 7.16 9.26 11.11
C TRP A 160 7.60 8.57 9.81
N LYS A 161 8.44 7.54 9.95
CA LYS A 161 8.95 6.71 8.85
C LYS A 161 8.50 5.27 9.05
N VAL A 162 8.18 4.59 7.95
CA VAL A 162 7.78 3.18 7.98
C VAL A 162 8.99 2.31 8.31
N VAL A 163 8.80 1.41 9.25
CA VAL A 163 9.76 0.33 9.61
C VAL A 163 9.39 -0.93 8.86
N TYR A 164 8.09 -1.24 8.83
CA TYR A 164 7.54 -2.44 8.22
C TYR A 164 6.07 -2.19 7.86
N ALA A 165 5.61 -2.84 6.80
CA ALA A 165 4.20 -2.86 6.46
C ALA A 165 3.80 -4.24 5.93
N ASN A 166 2.70 -4.74 6.44
CA ASN A 166 2.01 -5.93 5.94
C ASN A 166 0.65 -5.48 5.40
N LEU A 167 0.66 -5.09 4.13
CA LEU A 167 -0.53 -4.68 3.40
C LEU A 167 -1.04 -5.86 2.59
N GLN A 168 -2.30 -6.19 2.78
CA GLN A 168 -2.93 -7.29 2.06
C GLN A 168 -3.38 -6.82 0.69
N PHE A 169 -3.32 -7.70 -0.30
CA PHE A 169 -3.69 -7.40 -1.67
C PHE A 169 -4.90 -8.24 -2.07
N ALA A 170 -5.70 -7.74 -3.02
CA ALA A 170 -6.93 -8.36 -3.47
C ALA A 170 -6.77 -9.80 -4.00
N ASP A 171 -5.56 -10.15 -4.47
CA ASP A 171 -5.24 -11.47 -5.01
C ASP A 171 -4.97 -12.55 -3.96
N ASN A 172 -5.04 -12.22 -2.67
CA ASN A 172 -4.81 -13.21 -1.63
C ASN A 172 -6.05 -14.14 -1.50
N PRO A 173 -5.95 -15.44 -1.86
CA PRO A 173 -7.09 -16.36 -1.87
C PRO A 173 -7.72 -16.58 -0.50
N ASN A 174 -7.09 -16.13 0.59
CA ASN A 174 -7.64 -16.20 1.95
C ASN A 174 -8.68 -15.11 2.24
N TYR A 175 -8.89 -14.14 1.34
CA TYR A 175 -9.81 -13.00 1.50
C TYR A 175 -11.05 -13.06 0.62
N SER A 176 -11.52 -14.25 0.25
CA SER A 176 -12.72 -14.45 -0.58
C SER A 176 -14.06 -13.99 0.03
N ASN A 177 -14.07 -13.52 1.26
CA ASN A 177 -15.29 -13.08 1.95
C ASN A 177 -15.54 -11.58 1.70
N GLY A 178 -16.13 -11.24 0.54
CA GLY A 178 -16.61 -9.89 0.29
C GLY A 178 -16.24 -9.29 -1.06
N VAL A 179 -15.64 -10.06 -1.96
CA VAL A 179 -15.35 -9.60 -3.34
C VAL A 179 -16.66 -9.34 -4.08
N ARG A 180 -16.89 -8.11 -4.48
CA ARG A 180 -17.97 -7.73 -5.41
C ARG A 180 -17.36 -7.53 -6.78
N GLU A 181 -17.45 -8.55 -7.63
CA GLU A 181 -17.01 -8.44 -9.02
C GLU A 181 -18.09 -7.75 -9.85
N LYS A 182 -17.72 -6.66 -10.53
CA LYS A 182 -18.56 -5.97 -11.51
C LYS A 182 -17.86 -5.98 -12.87
N VAL A 183 -18.43 -6.70 -13.81
CA VAL A 183 -17.95 -6.71 -15.20
C VAL A 183 -18.57 -5.53 -15.95
N MET A 184 -17.74 -4.68 -16.55
CA MET A 184 -18.13 -3.58 -17.41
C MET A 184 -17.72 -3.93 -18.85
N TYR A 185 -18.66 -3.82 -19.79
CA TYR A 185 -18.47 -4.12 -21.21
C TYR A 185 -18.29 -2.82 -22.01
#